data_612ed78abba4a833d50f09cc73c18fd6
#
_entry.id   612ed78abba4a833d50f09cc73c18fd6
#
_cell.length_a   1.000
_cell.length_b   1.000
_cell.length_c   1.000
_cell.angle_alpha   90.00
_cell.angle_beta   90.00
_cell.angle_gamma   90.00
#
_symmetry.space_group_name_H-M   'P 1'
#
loop_
_entity.id
_entity.type
_entity.pdbx_description
1 polymer ?
#
loop_
_entity_poly.entity_id
_entity_poly.type
_entity_poly.pdbx_seq_one_letter_code
_entity_poly.pdbx_strand_id
1 'polypeptide(L)'
;DHTDNLDIWQDQADELLVANGEAIGVRTIWGAEFYAKSIIITAGTFLNGLMHVGRKMVEGGRCAEPAVHHFTESITRWGITSARMKTGTPVRIDKRSVHFEDMEEQPGDIDFHQFSYMGNHRVLKQLPCWTCYTNSKVHEILKSGLEDSPLYNGQIQSTGPRYCPSIETKLVTFPDKEQHPLFLEPEGEDTNEMYLNGFSSSMPMDIQLDALHEIPALRDAKIYRPGYAIEYDYFDPTQLKHSLESKIIKGLFFAGQVNGTTGYEEAGGQGTVAGINAALHCVGDKTFEMKRDESYIGVLIDDLTTKGVDEPYRMFTSRAEYRILLRQDDADARLTEKAYELGIAKRDRYDWWMEKKDAIERIIDFCANYPIKKDEINPKLEALGTTPLRAGCKLIDLVARPHLNLQNLSEIIPDLKAAMEA
;
A
#
# COMPACT_ATOMS: atom_id res chain seq x y z
N ASP A 1 -6.06 -8.63 -19.52
CA ASP A 1 -6.53 -9.36 -20.72
C ASP A 1 -7.96 -8.98 -21.14
N HIS A 2 -8.67 -8.13 -20.36
CA HIS A 2 -10.05 -7.73 -20.67
C HIS A 2 -10.20 -6.21 -20.79
N THR A 3 -9.09 -5.49 -20.93
CA THR A 3 -9.09 -4.02 -21.09
C THR A 3 -8.82 -3.71 -22.56
N ASP A 4 -9.74 -2.97 -23.19
CA ASP A 4 -9.57 -2.54 -24.58
C ASP A 4 -8.35 -1.63 -24.73
N ASN A 5 -7.64 -1.75 -25.84
CA ASN A 5 -6.43 -0.99 -26.16
C ASN A 5 -5.27 -1.16 -25.17
N LEU A 6 -5.19 -2.28 -24.46
CA LEU A 6 -4.07 -2.67 -23.62
C LEU A 6 -3.32 -3.84 -24.26
N ASP A 7 -2.09 -3.59 -24.69
CA ASP A 7 -1.16 -4.61 -25.16
C ASP A 7 -0.15 -4.94 -24.05
N ILE A 8 0.10 -6.25 -23.82
CA ILE A 8 1.08 -6.74 -22.85
C ILE A 8 2.23 -7.38 -23.62
N TRP A 9 3.44 -6.89 -23.41
CA TRP A 9 4.66 -7.41 -24.00
C TRP A 9 5.62 -7.89 -22.90
N GLN A 10 6.05 -9.15 -22.99
CA GLN A 10 6.99 -9.72 -22.04
C GLN A 10 8.42 -9.62 -22.59
N ASP A 11 9.19 -8.65 -22.08
CA ASP A 11 10.58 -8.43 -22.42
C ASP A 11 11.27 -7.59 -21.33
N GLN A 12 12.56 -7.41 -21.43
CA GLN A 12 13.35 -6.55 -20.54
C GLN A 12 13.65 -5.23 -21.26
N ALA A 13 13.17 -4.12 -20.67
CA ALA A 13 13.57 -2.79 -21.12
C ALA A 13 15.04 -2.51 -20.75
N ASP A 14 15.84 -2.10 -21.73
CA ASP A 14 17.28 -1.91 -21.59
C ASP A 14 17.71 -0.44 -21.74
N GLU A 15 17.01 0.33 -22.56
CA GLU A 15 17.35 1.72 -22.83
C GLU A 15 16.11 2.62 -22.95
N LEU A 16 16.16 3.80 -22.30
CA LEU A 16 15.21 4.87 -22.54
C LEU A 16 15.63 5.66 -23.79
N LEU A 17 14.72 5.80 -24.75
CA LEU A 17 14.92 6.63 -25.95
C LEU A 17 14.47 8.05 -25.69
N VAL A 18 15.40 9.01 -25.86
CA VAL A 18 15.14 10.43 -25.62
C VAL A 18 15.57 11.22 -26.86
N ALA A 19 14.71 12.14 -27.30
CA ALA A 19 15.02 13.09 -28.37
C ALA A 19 14.55 14.50 -27.97
N ASN A 20 15.39 15.50 -28.18
CA ASN A 20 15.09 16.92 -27.88
C ASN A 20 14.61 17.19 -26.43
N GLY A 21 15.09 16.40 -25.46
CA GLY A 21 14.69 16.53 -24.05
C GLY A 21 13.33 15.88 -23.70
N GLU A 22 12.76 15.11 -24.63
CA GLU A 22 11.52 14.38 -24.43
C GLU A 22 11.76 12.86 -24.50
N ALA A 23 11.13 12.09 -23.63
CA ALA A 23 11.08 10.65 -23.72
C ALA A 23 10.19 10.24 -24.90
N ILE A 24 10.73 9.45 -25.83
CA ILE A 24 10.03 9.08 -27.06
C ILE A 24 9.77 7.57 -27.17
N GLY A 25 10.37 6.76 -26.31
CA GLY A 25 10.23 5.30 -26.37
C GLY A 25 11.17 4.56 -25.43
N VAL A 26 11.12 3.27 -25.53
CA VAL A 26 12.05 2.33 -24.87
C VAL A 26 12.58 1.32 -25.88
N ARG A 27 13.83 0.87 -25.69
CA ARG A 27 14.42 -0.25 -26.41
C ARG A 27 14.57 -1.43 -25.46
N THR A 28 14.22 -2.61 -25.93
CA THR A 28 14.36 -3.84 -25.16
C THR A 28 15.73 -4.49 -25.39
N ILE A 29 16.07 -5.46 -24.56
CA ILE A 29 17.33 -6.24 -24.67
C ILE A 29 17.45 -6.99 -26.03
N TRP A 30 16.33 -7.34 -26.64
CA TRP A 30 16.29 -7.95 -27.96
C TRP A 30 16.36 -6.95 -29.12
N GLY A 31 16.42 -5.65 -28.80
CA GLY A 31 16.50 -4.57 -29.78
C GLY A 31 15.15 -4.11 -30.34
N ALA A 32 14.03 -4.60 -29.81
CA ALA A 32 12.72 -4.04 -30.16
C ALA A 32 12.56 -2.63 -29.59
N GLU A 33 12.02 -1.71 -30.40
CA GLU A 33 11.76 -0.33 -29.99
C GLU A 33 10.26 -0.06 -29.92
N PHE A 34 9.82 0.48 -28.81
CA PHE A 34 8.44 0.91 -28.59
C PHE A 34 8.41 2.42 -28.45
N TYR A 35 7.71 3.09 -29.34
CA TYR A 35 7.57 4.55 -29.33
C TYR A 35 6.27 4.98 -28.69
N ALA A 36 6.32 5.97 -27.81
CA ALA A 36 5.17 6.50 -27.08
C ALA A 36 5.33 8.01 -26.79
N LYS A 37 4.21 8.69 -26.58
CA LYS A 37 4.17 10.10 -26.15
C LYS A 37 4.48 10.28 -24.68
N SER A 38 4.27 9.25 -23.87
CA SER A 38 4.55 9.25 -22.43
C SER A 38 5.07 7.87 -22.02
N ILE A 39 6.01 7.86 -21.08
CA ILE A 39 6.64 6.65 -20.55
C ILE A 39 6.56 6.70 -19.03
N ILE A 40 6.13 5.60 -18.41
CA ILE A 40 6.06 5.46 -16.96
C ILE A 40 7.01 4.34 -16.52
N ILE A 41 7.95 4.64 -15.63
CA ILE A 41 8.88 3.67 -15.07
C ILE A 41 8.32 3.15 -13.75
N THR A 42 8.08 1.83 -13.68
CA THR A 42 7.56 1.13 -12.50
C THR A 42 8.41 -0.09 -12.14
N ALA A 43 9.72 0.04 -12.27
CA ALA A 43 10.67 -1.08 -12.28
C ALA A 43 10.89 -1.79 -10.91
N GLY A 44 10.25 -1.33 -9.83
CA GLY A 44 10.35 -1.99 -8.52
C GLY A 44 11.81 -2.13 -8.04
N THR A 45 12.25 -3.36 -7.85
CA THR A 45 13.61 -3.72 -7.37
C THR A 45 14.54 -4.21 -8.49
N PHE A 46 14.15 -4.04 -9.77
CA PHE A 46 14.85 -4.67 -10.89
C PHE A 46 16.08 -3.88 -11.39
N LEU A 47 16.10 -2.53 -11.20
CA LEU A 47 17.20 -1.71 -11.70
C LEU A 47 18.47 -1.96 -10.89
N ASN A 48 19.48 -2.54 -11.53
CA ASN A 48 20.72 -3.00 -10.90
C ASN A 48 20.46 -3.84 -9.64
N GLY A 49 19.41 -4.66 -9.67
CA GLY A 49 19.00 -5.50 -8.56
C GLY A 49 20.09 -6.49 -8.16
N LEU A 50 20.45 -6.51 -6.85
CA LEU A 50 21.46 -7.40 -6.28
C LEU A 50 20.91 -8.03 -5.01
N MET A 51 20.66 -9.33 -5.07
CA MET A 51 20.15 -10.12 -3.94
C MET A 51 21.29 -10.66 -3.08
N HIS A 52 21.06 -10.68 -1.76
CA HIS A 52 22.02 -11.14 -0.77
C HIS A 52 21.41 -12.24 0.11
N VAL A 53 22.10 -13.38 0.21
CA VAL A 53 21.81 -14.48 1.14
C VAL A 53 23.12 -14.90 1.80
N GLY A 54 23.31 -14.54 3.05
CA GLY A 54 24.61 -14.64 3.70
C GLY A 54 25.68 -13.89 2.90
N ARG A 55 26.84 -14.49 2.73
CA ARG A 55 27.94 -13.90 1.94
C ARG A 55 27.76 -13.99 0.42
N LYS A 56 26.70 -14.67 -0.06
CA LYS A 56 26.44 -14.83 -1.49
C LYS A 56 25.66 -13.65 -2.03
N MET A 57 26.05 -13.20 -3.21
CA MET A 57 25.39 -12.15 -3.97
C MET A 57 24.97 -12.73 -5.33
N VAL A 58 23.75 -12.44 -5.72
CA VAL A 58 23.17 -12.88 -7.00
C VAL A 58 22.46 -11.70 -7.65
N GLU A 59 22.85 -11.38 -8.87
CA GLU A 59 22.16 -10.36 -9.67
C GLU A 59 20.74 -10.82 -10.00
N GLY A 60 19.77 -9.95 -9.79
CA GLY A 60 18.38 -10.23 -10.04
C GLY A 60 17.48 -9.18 -9.40
N GLY A 61 16.33 -8.91 -10.01
CA GLY A 61 15.30 -8.04 -9.46
C GLY A 61 14.42 -8.75 -8.43
N ARG A 62 14.24 -10.06 -8.63
CA ARG A 62 13.54 -10.99 -7.74
C ARG A 62 14.16 -12.39 -7.92
N CYS A 63 13.93 -13.28 -6.95
CA CYS A 63 14.47 -14.64 -7.03
C CYS A 63 14.09 -15.32 -8.35
N ALA A 64 15.11 -15.78 -9.10
CA ALA A 64 15.03 -16.37 -10.44
C ALA A 64 14.59 -15.41 -11.57
N GLU A 65 14.56 -14.11 -11.34
CA GLU A 65 14.28 -13.12 -12.37
C GLU A 65 15.48 -12.16 -12.55
N PRO A 66 15.95 -11.91 -13.77
CA PRO A 66 17.17 -11.16 -14.03
C PRO A 66 17.05 -9.68 -13.61
N ALA A 67 18.17 -9.07 -13.26
CA ALA A 67 18.27 -7.64 -13.06
C ALA A 67 18.36 -6.89 -14.40
N VAL A 68 18.01 -5.60 -14.37
CA VAL A 68 18.14 -4.69 -15.51
C VAL A 68 19.35 -3.77 -15.28
N HIS A 69 20.39 -3.88 -16.10
CA HIS A 69 21.67 -3.20 -15.84
C HIS A 69 21.83 -1.85 -16.54
N HIS A 70 21.45 -1.71 -17.80
CA HIS A 70 21.75 -0.51 -18.59
C HIS A 70 20.69 0.58 -18.49
N PHE A 71 19.49 0.24 -18.03
CA PHE A 71 18.37 1.17 -18.05
C PHE A 71 18.59 2.41 -17.15
N THR A 72 19.15 2.22 -15.95
CA THR A 72 19.50 3.34 -15.06
C THR A 72 20.50 4.28 -15.71
N GLU A 73 21.56 3.76 -16.35
CA GLU A 73 22.57 4.55 -17.05
C GLU A 73 21.94 5.35 -18.20
N SER A 74 21.00 4.73 -18.94
CA SER A 74 20.29 5.39 -20.03
C SER A 74 19.48 6.62 -19.60
N ILE A 75 19.06 6.66 -18.31
CA ILE A 75 18.34 7.79 -17.69
C ILE A 75 19.31 8.80 -17.10
N THR A 76 20.31 8.34 -16.34
CA THR A 76 21.22 9.21 -15.60
C THR A 76 22.14 10.04 -16.51
N ARG A 77 22.47 9.58 -17.72
CA ARG A 77 23.21 10.37 -18.71
C ARG A 77 22.52 11.68 -19.11
N TRP A 78 21.21 11.82 -18.84
CA TRP A 78 20.45 13.04 -19.08
C TRP A 78 20.40 13.98 -17.86
N GLY A 79 21.13 13.65 -16.78
CA GLY A 79 21.25 14.48 -15.58
C GLY A 79 20.27 14.14 -14.46
N ILE A 80 19.47 13.08 -14.60
CA ILE A 80 18.67 12.53 -13.49
C ILE A 80 19.62 11.77 -12.54
N THR A 81 19.56 12.06 -11.26
CA THR A 81 20.37 11.39 -10.25
C THR A 81 19.69 10.13 -9.73
N SER A 82 20.46 9.11 -9.49
CA SER A 82 20.03 7.85 -8.85
C SER A 82 20.89 7.54 -7.63
N ALA A 83 20.35 6.75 -6.73
CA ALA A 83 21.07 6.19 -5.59
C ALA A 83 20.53 4.78 -5.31
N ARG A 84 21.05 4.12 -4.27
CA ARG A 84 20.64 2.75 -3.93
C ARG A 84 19.85 2.69 -2.64
N MET A 85 18.80 1.87 -2.66
CA MET A 85 18.05 1.48 -1.47
C MET A 85 18.05 -0.03 -1.31
N LYS A 86 17.67 -0.48 -0.13
CA LYS A 86 17.57 -1.90 0.22
C LYS A 86 16.19 -2.22 0.73
N THR A 87 15.69 -3.38 0.35
CA THR A 87 14.54 -4.01 1.00
C THR A 87 14.84 -5.49 1.25
N GLY A 88 13.87 -6.25 1.74
CA GLY A 88 14.03 -7.68 1.97
C GLY A 88 12.70 -8.41 1.87
N THR A 89 12.77 -9.72 1.81
CA THR A 89 11.62 -10.62 1.76
C THR A 89 11.88 -11.83 2.65
N PRO A 90 10.85 -12.41 3.28
CA PRO A 90 10.99 -13.64 4.05
C PRO A 90 11.01 -14.88 3.14
N VAL A 91 11.27 -16.02 3.77
CA VAL A 91 11.15 -17.33 3.15
C VAL A 91 9.73 -17.58 2.62
N ARG A 92 9.63 -18.42 1.58
CA ARG A 92 8.37 -19.01 1.15
C ARG A 92 8.32 -20.46 1.57
N ILE A 93 7.26 -20.83 2.30
CA ILE A 93 7.11 -22.14 2.96
C ILE A 93 6.07 -22.98 2.22
N ASP A 94 6.34 -24.28 2.10
CA ASP A 94 5.36 -25.23 1.58
C ASP A 94 4.29 -25.52 2.65
N LYS A 95 3.06 -25.12 2.39
CA LYS A 95 1.88 -25.33 3.25
C LYS A 95 1.74 -26.73 3.76
N ARG A 96 2.12 -27.75 2.94
CA ARG A 96 2.00 -29.18 3.25
C ARG A 96 2.99 -29.66 4.33
N SER A 97 3.99 -28.84 4.66
CA SER A 97 5.01 -29.10 5.67
C SER A 97 4.81 -28.32 6.97
N VAL A 98 3.68 -27.64 7.12
CA VAL A 98 3.35 -26.82 8.28
C VAL A 98 2.44 -27.58 9.24
N HIS A 99 2.71 -27.50 10.52
CA HIS A 99 1.90 -28.02 11.61
C HIS A 99 0.95 -26.94 12.12
N PHE A 100 -0.19 -26.79 11.47
CA PHE A 100 -1.18 -25.75 11.79
C PHE A 100 -1.80 -25.90 13.18
N GLU A 101 -1.78 -27.12 13.74
CA GLU A 101 -2.23 -27.40 15.10
C GLU A 101 -1.42 -26.69 16.19
N ASP A 102 -0.21 -26.25 15.86
CA ASP A 102 0.70 -25.51 16.75
C ASP A 102 0.66 -23.97 16.48
N MET A 103 -0.35 -23.50 15.75
CA MET A 103 -0.54 -22.08 15.41
C MET A 103 -1.92 -21.60 15.82
N GLU A 104 -2.03 -20.28 16.01
CA GLU A 104 -3.31 -19.61 16.21
C GLU A 104 -3.86 -19.15 14.86
N GLU A 105 -5.04 -19.66 14.48
CA GLU A 105 -5.72 -19.22 13.25
C GLU A 105 -6.31 -17.83 13.44
N GLN A 106 -6.02 -16.95 12.47
CA GLN A 106 -6.61 -15.63 12.34
C GLN A 106 -7.62 -15.69 11.17
N PRO A 107 -8.91 -15.87 11.44
CA PRO A 107 -9.92 -15.93 10.38
C PRO A 107 -10.07 -14.58 9.69
N GLY A 108 -10.58 -14.61 8.46
CA GLY A 108 -11.00 -13.38 7.78
C GLY A 108 -12.21 -12.72 8.46
N ASP A 109 -12.54 -11.52 8.03
CA ASP A 109 -13.67 -10.76 8.56
C ASP A 109 -15.01 -11.46 8.25
N ILE A 110 -15.88 -11.57 9.27
CA ILE A 110 -17.25 -12.06 9.13
C ILE A 110 -18.11 -11.00 8.45
N ASP A 111 -17.95 -9.74 8.85
CA ASP A 111 -18.60 -8.57 8.27
C ASP A 111 -17.70 -7.93 7.24
N PHE A 112 -17.58 -8.59 6.10
CA PHE A 112 -16.71 -8.11 5.02
C PHE A 112 -17.27 -6.85 4.38
N HIS A 113 -16.51 -5.76 4.46
CA HIS A 113 -16.76 -4.52 3.75
C HIS A 113 -15.81 -4.40 2.56
N GLN A 114 -16.38 -4.33 1.35
CA GLN A 114 -15.57 -4.14 0.14
C GLN A 114 -15.03 -2.71 0.05
N PHE A 115 -13.87 -2.56 -0.60
CA PHE A 115 -13.28 -1.24 -0.85
C PHE A 115 -14.05 -0.40 -1.87
N SER A 116 -14.83 -1.04 -2.75
CA SER A 116 -15.65 -0.35 -3.75
C SER A 116 -16.94 0.15 -3.14
N TYR A 117 -17.33 1.39 -3.47
CA TYR A 117 -18.64 1.94 -3.15
C TYR A 117 -19.72 1.47 -4.13
N MET A 118 -19.35 0.86 -5.25
CA MET A 118 -20.31 0.29 -6.22
C MET A 118 -20.64 -1.15 -5.81
N GLY A 119 -21.92 -1.37 -5.53
CA GLY A 119 -22.39 -2.63 -4.99
C GLY A 119 -22.47 -3.77 -5.99
N ASN A 120 -21.39 -4.51 -6.14
CA ASN A 120 -21.43 -5.89 -6.59
C ASN A 120 -20.78 -6.74 -5.49
N HIS A 121 -21.59 -7.11 -4.52
CA HIS A 121 -21.16 -7.92 -3.37
C HIS A 121 -20.73 -9.32 -3.82
N ARG A 122 -19.54 -9.43 -4.41
CA ARG A 122 -18.92 -10.71 -4.61
C ARG A 122 -18.34 -11.15 -3.27
N VAL A 123 -19.01 -12.05 -2.61
CA VAL A 123 -18.47 -12.71 -1.42
C VAL A 123 -17.32 -13.60 -1.87
N LEU A 124 -16.09 -13.18 -1.59
CA LEU A 124 -14.91 -14.00 -1.80
C LEU A 124 -14.75 -14.97 -0.62
N LYS A 125 -14.22 -16.16 -0.90
CA LYS A 125 -13.80 -17.08 0.13
C LYS A 125 -12.73 -16.40 0.98
N GLN A 126 -12.97 -16.31 2.29
CA GLN A 126 -11.97 -15.78 3.22
C GLN A 126 -10.86 -16.82 3.42
N LEU A 127 -9.61 -16.37 3.27
CA LEU A 127 -8.43 -17.17 3.56
C LEU A 127 -7.86 -16.72 4.91
N PRO A 128 -7.72 -17.62 5.89
CA PRO A 128 -7.13 -17.27 7.17
C PRO A 128 -5.61 -17.09 7.06
N CYS A 129 -5.06 -16.33 8.00
CA CYS A 129 -3.64 -16.34 8.33
C CYS A 129 -3.43 -17.11 9.62
N TRP A 130 -2.19 -17.44 9.94
CA TRP A 130 -1.85 -18.15 11.18
C TRP A 130 -0.72 -17.45 11.90
N THR A 131 -0.86 -17.27 13.21
CA THR A 131 0.15 -16.64 14.05
C THR A 131 1.01 -17.70 14.73
N CYS A 132 2.32 -17.49 14.70
CA CYS A 132 3.29 -18.20 15.53
C CYS A 132 4.35 -17.23 16.04
N TYR A 133 5.31 -17.72 16.82
CA TYR A 133 6.30 -16.88 17.48
C TYR A 133 7.70 -17.47 17.35
N THR A 134 8.71 -16.63 17.25
CA THR A 134 10.09 -17.04 17.52
C THR A 134 10.26 -17.37 19.01
N ASN A 135 11.36 -18.04 19.33
CA ASN A 135 11.74 -18.38 20.71
C ASN A 135 13.23 -18.20 20.93
N SER A 136 13.72 -18.45 22.15
CA SER A 136 15.14 -18.27 22.51
C SER A 136 16.09 -19.07 21.63
N LYS A 137 15.74 -20.32 21.26
CA LYS A 137 16.58 -21.14 20.39
C LYS A 137 16.70 -20.58 18.97
N VAL A 138 15.56 -20.12 18.41
CA VAL A 138 15.55 -19.38 17.14
C VAL A 138 16.50 -18.20 17.20
N HIS A 139 16.44 -17.43 18.30
CA HIS A 139 17.28 -16.26 18.49
C HIS A 139 18.78 -16.62 18.63
N GLU A 140 19.13 -17.72 19.30
CA GLU A 140 20.49 -18.22 19.41
C GLU A 140 21.07 -18.60 18.04
N ILE A 141 20.31 -19.34 17.24
CA ILE A 141 20.71 -19.73 15.88
C ILE A 141 20.92 -18.51 15.01
N LEU A 142 19.94 -17.59 14.96
CA LEU A 142 20.08 -16.37 14.17
C LEU A 142 21.26 -15.49 14.62
N LYS A 143 21.51 -15.39 15.93
CA LYS A 143 22.65 -14.64 16.48
C LYS A 143 23.99 -15.27 16.08
N SER A 144 24.07 -16.60 15.99
CA SER A 144 25.29 -17.28 15.55
C SER A 144 25.68 -16.98 14.10
N GLY A 145 24.71 -16.61 13.25
CA GLY A 145 24.91 -16.26 11.85
C GLY A 145 25.15 -14.77 11.57
N LEU A 146 25.15 -13.90 12.59
CA LEU A 146 25.22 -12.43 12.38
C LEU A 146 26.49 -11.99 11.65
N GLU A 147 27.63 -12.65 11.84
CA GLU A 147 28.87 -12.34 11.14
C GLU A 147 28.80 -12.60 9.63
N ASP A 148 27.91 -13.49 9.22
CA ASP A 148 27.65 -13.81 7.82
C ASP A 148 26.43 -13.05 7.23
N SER A 149 25.73 -12.27 8.05
CA SER A 149 24.62 -11.43 7.58
C SER A 149 25.17 -10.26 6.75
N PRO A 150 24.68 -10.06 5.53
CA PRO A 150 25.10 -8.95 4.67
C PRO A 150 24.79 -7.57 5.26
N LEU A 151 23.87 -7.50 6.21
CA LEU A 151 23.54 -6.27 6.95
C LEU A 151 24.61 -5.87 7.98
N TYR A 152 25.38 -6.83 8.48
CA TYR A 152 26.34 -6.62 9.55
C TYR A 152 27.79 -6.88 9.14
N ASN A 153 28.04 -7.56 8.02
CA ASN A 153 29.36 -7.84 7.49
C ASN A 153 29.91 -6.74 6.54
N GLY A 154 29.14 -5.68 6.29
CA GLY A 154 29.53 -4.56 5.43
C GLY A 154 29.23 -4.73 3.94
N GLN A 155 28.61 -5.84 3.51
CA GLN A 155 28.21 -6.03 2.10
C GLN A 155 27.15 -5.02 1.67
N ILE A 156 26.10 -4.84 2.48
CA ILE A 156 25.01 -3.87 2.22
C ILE A 156 25.38 -2.56 2.89
N GLN A 157 25.46 -1.50 2.10
CA GLN A 157 25.73 -0.14 2.58
C GLN A 157 24.53 0.81 2.34
N SER A 158 23.54 0.37 1.56
CA SER A 158 22.36 1.14 1.27
C SER A 158 21.35 1.14 2.44
N THR A 159 20.55 2.20 2.53
CA THR A 159 19.55 2.37 3.57
C THR A 159 18.35 1.45 3.35
N GLY A 160 17.96 0.73 4.39
CA GLY A 160 16.77 -0.13 4.40
C GLY A 160 15.56 0.50 5.11
N PRO A 161 14.38 -0.10 5.00
CA PRO A 161 13.16 0.42 5.61
C PRO A 161 13.20 0.30 7.14
N ARG A 162 12.91 1.40 7.84
CA ARG A 162 12.86 1.46 9.31
C ARG A 162 11.74 0.60 9.90
N TYR A 163 10.59 0.57 9.23
CA TYR A 163 9.35 -0.01 9.78
C TYR A 163 9.08 -1.46 9.36
N CYS A 164 9.95 -2.04 8.56
CA CYS A 164 9.94 -3.46 8.22
C CYS A 164 11.36 -4.04 8.37
N PRO A 165 11.90 -4.07 9.61
CA PRO A 165 13.23 -4.60 9.84
C PRO A 165 13.25 -6.11 9.60
N SER A 166 14.38 -6.62 9.14
CA SER A 166 14.62 -8.06 9.09
C SER A 166 14.62 -8.67 10.50
N ILE A 167 14.46 -9.97 10.58
CA ILE A 167 14.46 -10.66 11.90
C ILE A 167 15.79 -10.44 12.64
N GLU A 168 16.92 -10.49 11.95
CA GLU A 168 18.22 -10.21 12.54
C GLU A 168 18.31 -8.78 13.09
N THR A 169 17.73 -7.80 12.40
CA THR A 169 17.68 -6.41 12.89
C THR A 169 16.79 -6.28 14.14
N LYS A 170 15.68 -7.03 14.20
CA LYS A 170 14.82 -7.06 15.40
C LYS A 170 15.59 -7.61 16.61
N LEU A 171 16.41 -8.66 16.42
CA LEU A 171 17.19 -9.25 17.50
C LEU A 171 18.30 -8.34 18.04
N VAL A 172 18.89 -7.53 17.16
CA VAL A 172 19.92 -6.55 17.57
C VAL A 172 19.28 -5.33 18.23
N THR A 173 18.15 -4.86 17.71
CA THR A 173 17.47 -3.65 18.22
C THR A 173 16.71 -3.92 19.52
N PHE A 174 16.16 -5.12 19.69
CA PHE A 174 15.33 -5.52 20.83
C PHE A 174 15.88 -6.81 21.48
N PRO A 175 17.12 -6.78 22.04
CA PRO A 175 17.80 -7.98 22.52
C PRO A 175 17.10 -8.66 23.71
N ASP A 176 16.32 -7.91 24.48
CA ASP A 176 15.61 -8.39 25.67
C ASP A 176 14.25 -9.03 25.36
N LYS A 177 13.79 -8.97 24.09
CA LYS A 177 12.56 -9.65 23.70
C LYS A 177 12.79 -11.15 23.52
N GLU A 178 12.03 -11.95 24.27
CA GLU A 178 12.11 -13.41 24.23
C GLU A 178 11.46 -14.00 22.97
N GLN A 179 10.52 -13.27 22.34
CA GLN A 179 9.81 -13.73 21.14
C GLN A 179 9.38 -12.57 20.25
N HIS A 180 9.25 -12.85 18.95
CA HIS A 180 8.67 -11.95 17.94
C HIS A 180 7.50 -12.65 17.26
N PRO A 181 6.36 -11.94 17.04
CA PRO A 181 5.24 -12.51 16.30
C PRO A 181 5.57 -12.67 14.83
N LEU A 182 5.10 -13.78 14.27
CA LEU A 182 5.18 -14.13 12.86
C LEU A 182 3.79 -14.48 12.36
N PHE A 183 3.49 -14.10 11.12
CA PHE A 183 2.22 -14.40 10.47
C PHE A 183 2.48 -15.23 9.22
N LEU A 184 1.89 -16.41 9.17
CA LEU A 184 1.95 -17.27 8.00
C LEU A 184 0.72 -16.97 7.13
N GLU A 185 0.95 -16.44 5.95
CA GLU A 185 -0.06 -15.91 5.04
C GLU A 185 -0.07 -16.70 3.74
N PRO A 186 -1.24 -17.11 3.18
CA PRO A 186 -1.30 -17.75 1.88
C PRO A 186 -0.93 -16.75 0.77
N GLU A 187 -0.05 -17.15 -0.15
CA GLU A 187 0.30 -16.34 -1.33
C GLU A 187 -0.84 -16.27 -2.36
N GLY A 188 -1.80 -17.19 -2.28
CA GLY A 188 -2.95 -17.23 -3.14
C GLY A 188 -3.86 -18.41 -2.85
N GLU A 189 -5.03 -18.44 -3.49
CA GLU A 189 -6.07 -19.45 -3.24
C GLU A 189 -5.64 -20.84 -3.75
N ASP A 190 -4.99 -20.90 -4.90
CA ASP A 190 -4.66 -22.15 -5.62
C ASP A 190 -3.18 -22.55 -5.51
N THR A 191 -2.45 -22.04 -4.51
CA THR A 191 -1.05 -22.35 -4.29
C THR A 191 -0.79 -22.96 -2.91
N ASN A 192 0.24 -23.80 -2.82
CA ASN A 192 0.77 -24.27 -1.53
C ASN A 192 1.86 -23.34 -0.96
N GLU A 193 2.13 -22.23 -1.61
CA GLU A 193 3.16 -21.29 -1.20
C GLU A 193 2.63 -20.35 -0.11
N MET A 194 3.33 -20.30 1.02
CA MET A 194 2.99 -19.48 2.18
C MET A 194 4.08 -18.45 2.42
N TYR A 195 3.69 -17.23 2.72
CA TYR A 195 4.54 -16.09 3.07
C TYR A 195 4.67 -15.98 4.58
N LEU A 196 5.90 -16.04 5.12
CA LEU A 196 6.14 -15.90 6.57
C LEU A 196 6.45 -14.44 6.93
N ASN A 197 5.40 -13.65 7.07
CA ASN A 197 5.51 -12.24 7.47
C ASN A 197 6.16 -12.12 8.85
N GLY A 198 7.09 -11.16 8.98
CA GLY A 198 7.85 -10.94 10.21
C GLY A 198 9.20 -11.67 10.29
N PHE A 199 9.45 -12.64 9.41
CA PHE A 199 10.71 -13.38 9.29
C PHE A 199 11.52 -13.02 8.04
N SER A 200 11.46 -11.75 7.60
CA SER A 200 12.35 -11.29 6.54
C SER A 200 13.80 -11.44 7.00
N SER A 201 14.64 -12.10 6.22
CA SER A 201 16.01 -12.41 6.58
C SER A 201 16.92 -12.43 5.36
N SER A 202 18.17 -12.06 5.55
CA SER A 202 19.25 -12.22 4.60
C SER A 202 20.38 -13.13 5.10
N MET A 203 20.15 -13.82 6.20
CA MET A 203 21.07 -14.82 6.76
C MET A 203 21.43 -15.92 5.75
N PRO A 204 22.52 -16.67 5.92
CA PRO A 204 22.79 -17.89 5.18
C PRO A 204 21.57 -18.83 5.20
N MET A 205 21.34 -19.56 4.10
CA MET A 205 20.13 -20.38 3.93
C MET A 205 19.99 -21.49 4.97
N ASP A 206 21.10 -22.10 5.39
CA ASP A 206 21.18 -23.09 6.47
C ASP A 206 20.74 -22.49 7.82
N ILE A 207 21.24 -21.32 8.17
CA ILE A 207 20.83 -20.58 9.38
C ILE A 207 19.32 -20.24 9.34
N GLN A 208 18.80 -19.82 8.18
CA GLN A 208 17.36 -19.57 8.04
C GLN A 208 16.55 -20.83 8.30
N LEU A 209 16.97 -21.97 7.71
CA LEU A 209 16.25 -23.21 7.82
C LEU A 209 16.32 -23.80 9.24
N ASP A 210 17.51 -23.81 9.84
CA ASP A 210 17.71 -24.29 11.22
C ASP A 210 16.88 -23.46 12.21
N ALA A 211 16.85 -22.13 12.04
CA ALA A 211 16.03 -21.25 12.85
C ALA A 211 14.53 -21.52 12.70
N LEU A 212 14.04 -21.78 11.47
CA LEU A 212 12.65 -22.13 11.22
C LEU A 212 12.28 -23.46 11.91
N HIS A 213 13.14 -24.47 11.86
CA HIS A 213 12.87 -25.79 12.46
C HIS A 213 12.78 -25.75 13.99
N GLU A 214 13.28 -24.72 14.66
CA GLU A 214 13.08 -24.51 16.10
C GLU A 214 11.73 -23.85 16.46
N ILE A 215 10.94 -23.46 15.46
CA ILE A 215 9.54 -23.01 15.66
C ILE A 215 8.64 -24.25 15.62
N PRO A 216 7.87 -24.60 16.67
CA PRO A 216 7.10 -25.84 16.73
C PRO A 216 6.25 -26.11 15.48
N ALA A 217 5.53 -25.12 15.01
CA ALA A 217 4.70 -25.22 13.81
C ALA A 217 5.48 -25.44 12.52
N LEU A 218 6.76 -25.11 12.49
CA LEU A 218 7.64 -25.14 11.32
C LEU A 218 8.79 -26.16 11.43
N ARG A 219 8.73 -27.08 12.40
CA ARG A 219 9.79 -28.08 12.67
C ARG A 219 10.13 -28.97 11.48
N ASP A 220 9.18 -29.18 10.56
CA ASP A 220 9.39 -29.95 9.33
C ASP A 220 9.28 -29.09 8.07
N ALA A 221 9.39 -27.76 8.21
CA ALA A 221 9.15 -26.83 7.15
C ALA A 221 10.06 -27.05 5.94
N LYS A 222 9.47 -27.09 4.76
CA LYS A 222 10.16 -27.08 3.47
C LYS A 222 9.97 -25.69 2.85
N ILE A 223 11.06 -25.15 2.31
CA ILE A 223 11.03 -23.83 1.70
C ILE A 223 11.07 -23.93 0.17
N TYR A 224 10.26 -23.13 -0.50
CA TYR A 224 10.33 -22.94 -1.95
C TYR A 224 11.46 -21.98 -2.32
N ARG A 225 11.64 -20.93 -1.51
CA ARG A 225 12.64 -19.87 -1.72
C ARG A 225 13.16 -19.37 -0.36
N PRO A 226 14.46 -19.08 -0.23
CA PRO A 226 15.00 -18.45 0.97
C PRO A 226 14.51 -17.00 1.08
N GLY A 227 14.59 -16.44 2.28
CA GLY A 227 14.60 -15.01 2.48
C GLY A 227 15.88 -14.40 1.91
N TYR A 228 15.79 -13.15 1.44
CA TYR A 228 16.96 -12.39 0.96
C TYR A 228 16.77 -10.90 1.20
N ALA A 229 17.89 -10.19 1.29
CA ALA A 229 17.89 -8.75 1.10
C ALA A 229 18.17 -8.45 -0.36
N ILE A 230 17.64 -7.34 -0.87
CA ILE A 230 17.91 -6.87 -2.22
C ILE A 230 18.25 -5.38 -2.21
N GLU A 231 19.35 -5.01 -2.86
CA GLU A 231 19.70 -3.65 -3.19
C GLU A 231 19.29 -3.35 -4.63
N TYR A 232 18.78 -2.14 -4.87
CA TYR A 232 18.28 -1.71 -6.16
C TYR A 232 18.42 -0.21 -6.34
N ASP A 233 18.42 0.27 -7.58
CA ASP A 233 18.47 1.70 -7.86
C ASP A 233 17.11 2.35 -7.69
N TYR A 234 17.13 3.55 -7.11
CA TYR A 234 15.99 4.47 -7.10
C TYR A 234 16.44 5.85 -7.59
N PHE A 235 15.49 6.67 -8.00
CA PHE A 235 15.71 8.06 -8.43
C PHE A 235 15.18 9.00 -7.36
N ASP A 236 15.95 10.04 -7.05
CA ASP A 236 15.55 11.04 -6.06
C ASP A 236 14.21 11.69 -6.50
N PRO A 237 13.12 11.51 -5.72
CA PRO A 237 11.80 12.00 -6.10
C PRO A 237 11.68 13.52 -6.09
N THR A 238 12.63 14.27 -5.52
CA THR A 238 12.67 15.72 -5.63
C THR A 238 12.91 16.22 -7.06
N GLN A 239 13.35 15.34 -7.95
CA GLN A 239 13.49 15.60 -9.39
C GLN A 239 12.18 15.49 -10.16
N LEU A 240 11.08 15.13 -9.46
CA LEU A 240 9.76 15.00 -10.05
C LEU A 240 8.87 16.20 -9.70
N LYS A 241 7.94 16.52 -10.61
CA LYS A 241 6.80 17.38 -10.34
C LYS A 241 5.77 16.65 -9.48
N HIS A 242 4.76 17.33 -8.94
CA HIS A 242 3.64 16.70 -8.24
C HIS A 242 2.79 15.77 -9.14
N SER A 243 2.91 15.92 -10.46
CA SER A 243 2.35 14.99 -11.45
C SER A 243 3.12 13.68 -11.59
N LEU A 244 4.25 13.53 -10.88
CA LEU A 244 5.26 12.47 -11.00
C LEU A 244 6.00 12.47 -12.35
N GLU A 245 5.86 13.51 -13.16
CA GLU A 245 6.68 13.75 -14.35
C GLU A 245 8.05 14.25 -13.94
N SER A 246 9.09 13.80 -14.64
CA SER A 246 10.44 14.32 -14.49
C SER A 246 10.50 15.84 -14.78
N LYS A 247 11.25 16.58 -13.96
CA LYS A 247 11.59 17.99 -14.23
C LYS A 247 12.62 18.15 -15.34
N ILE A 248 13.33 17.08 -15.70
CA ILE A 248 14.47 17.09 -16.62
C ILE A 248 14.10 16.54 -17.99
N ILE A 249 13.39 15.41 -18.05
CA ILE A 249 12.96 14.76 -19.30
C ILE A 249 11.45 14.85 -19.39
N LYS A 250 10.93 15.55 -20.38
CA LYS A 250 9.49 15.71 -20.59
C LYS A 250 8.86 14.39 -21.04
N GLY A 251 7.64 14.12 -20.60
CA GLY A 251 6.89 12.89 -20.92
C GLY A 251 7.41 11.63 -20.21
N LEU A 252 8.38 11.76 -19.29
CA LEU A 252 8.89 10.65 -18.48
C LEU A 252 8.33 10.75 -17.06
N PHE A 253 7.69 9.67 -16.60
CA PHE A 253 7.07 9.56 -15.28
C PHE A 253 7.68 8.41 -14.49
N PHE A 254 7.69 8.52 -13.16
CA PHE A 254 8.18 7.48 -12.27
C PHE A 254 7.13 7.16 -11.21
N ALA A 255 6.93 5.89 -10.89
CA ALA A 255 6.00 5.46 -9.87
C ALA A 255 6.45 4.22 -9.12
N GLY A 256 6.16 4.17 -7.83
CA GLY A 256 6.47 3.03 -6.96
C GLY A 256 7.86 3.10 -6.35
N GLN A 257 8.47 1.94 -6.15
CA GLN A 257 9.75 1.79 -5.43
C GLN A 257 10.91 2.57 -6.04
N VAL A 258 10.88 2.81 -7.33
CA VAL A 258 11.90 3.63 -8.03
C VAL A 258 11.95 5.09 -7.57
N ASN A 259 10.93 5.55 -6.82
CA ASN A 259 10.87 6.85 -6.16
C ASN A 259 11.29 6.80 -4.69
N GLY A 260 11.91 5.70 -4.24
CA GLY A 260 12.36 5.54 -2.87
C GLY A 260 11.23 5.26 -1.87
N THR A 261 10.14 4.65 -2.30
CA THR A 261 9.06 4.18 -1.42
C THR A 261 9.13 2.68 -1.20
N THR A 262 8.45 2.18 -0.17
CA THR A 262 8.22 0.76 0.03
C THR A 262 6.78 0.54 0.51
N GLY A 263 6.06 -0.39 -0.14
CA GLY A 263 4.66 -0.73 0.13
C GLY A 263 3.82 -0.76 -1.13
N TYR A 264 2.85 -1.66 -1.15
CA TYR A 264 1.94 -1.83 -2.29
C TYR A 264 1.02 -0.61 -2.46
N GLU A 265 0.55 -0.04 -1.35
CA GLU A 265 -0.34 1.11 -1.32
C GLU A 265 0.35 2.35 -1.87
N GLU A 266 1.61 2.58 -1.48
CA GLU A 266 2.42 3.68 -2.01
C GLU A 266 2.65 3.53 -3.52
N ALA A 267 2.95 2.31 -3.98
CA ALA A 267 3.15 2.05 -5.40
C ALA A 267 1.85 2.22 -6.20
N GLY A 268 0.73 1.71 -5.68
CA GLY A 268 -0.60 1.84 -6.30
C GLY A 268 -1.04 3.30 -6.43
N GLY A 269 -0.86 4.09 -5.36
CA GLY A 269 -1.17 5.52 -5.37
C GLY A 269 -0.36 6.30 -6.38
N GLN A 270 0.95 6.09 -6.42
CA GLN A 270 1.85 6.72 -7.38
C GLN A 270 1.53 6.28 -8.83
N GLY A 271 1.32 4.97 -9.04
CA GLY A 271 0.97 4.44 -10.36
C GLY A 271 -0.32 5.03 -10.91
N THR A 272 -1.32 5.24 -10.05
CA THR A 272 -2.58 5.90 -10.42
C THR A 272 -2.34 7.33 -10.88
N VAL A 273 -1.61 8.14 -10.11
CA VAL A 273 -1.36 9.55 -10.45
C VAL A 273 -0.46 9.69 -11.68
N ALA A 274 0.59 8.87 -11.79
CA ALA A 274 1.46 8.86 -12.96
C ALA A 274 0.69 8.45 -14.23
N GLY A 275 -0.17 7.42 -14.14
CA GLY A 275 -1.01 6.96 -15.25
C GLY A 275 -1.98 8.04 -15.75
N ILE A 276 -2.67 8.72 -14.83
CA ILE A 276 -3.56 9.84 -15.16
C ILE A 276 -2.77 10.94 -15.88
N ASN A 277 -1.65 11.37 -15.31
CA ASN A 277 -0.87 12.47 -15.89
C ASN A 277 -0.19 12.10 -17.21
N ALA A 278 0.24 10.85 -17.38
CA ALA A 278 0.76 10.38 -18.65
C ALA A 278 -0.32 10.41 -19.75
N ALA A 279 -1.55 10.04 -19.44
CA ALA A 279 -2.67 10.14 -20.36
C ALA A 279 -3.02 11.60 -20.71
N LEU A 280 -3.10 12.48 -19.70
CA LEU A 280 -3.35 13.92 -19.91
C LEU A 280 -2.23 14.55 -20.76
N HIS A 281 -0.97 14.19 -20.52
CA HIS A 281 0.15 14.63 -21.34
C HIS A 281 0.01 14.23 -22.82
N CYS A 282 -0.48 13.00 -23.10
CA CYS A 282 -0.69 12.52 -24.47
C CYS A 282 -1.72 13.33 -25.25
N VAL A 283 -2.71 13.93 -24.58
CA VAL A 283 -3.75 14.77 -25.21
C VAL A 283 -3.49 16.26 -25.08
N GLY A 284 -2.39 16.65 -24.41
CA GLY A 284 -2.02 18.05 -24.22
C GLY A 284 -2.89 18.81 -23.22
N ASP A 285 -3.46 18.10 -22.26
CA ASP A 285 -4.34 18.67 -21.23
C ASP A 285 -3.56 19.11 -19.98
N LYS A 286 -4.26 19.74 -19.04
CA LYS A 286 -3.68 20.20 -17.78
C LYS A 286 -3.28 19.02 -16.88
N THR A 287 -2.19 19.19 -16.14
CA THR A 287 -1.76 18.21 -15.15
C THR A 287 -2.78 18.04 -14.01
N PHE A 288 -2.93 16.81 -13.57
CA PHE A 288 -3.69 16.46 -12.40
C PHE A 288 -2.79 16.40 -11.16
N GLU A 289 -3.19 17.09 -10.11
CA GLU A 289 -2.49 17.08 -8.82
C GLU A 289 -3.48 16.85 -7.69
N MET A 290 -3.09 16.02 -6.73
CA MET A 290 -3.83 15.79 -5.50
C MET A 290 -3.19 16.59 -4.36
N LYS A 291 -4.01 17.33 -3.62
CA LYS A 291 -3.55 18.12 -2.48
C LYS A 291 -3.50 17.28 -1.20
N ARG A 292 -2.77 17.77 -0.22
CA ARG A 292 -2.59 17.14 1.10
C ARG A 292 -3.88 17.04 1.91
N ASP A 293 -4.84 17.94 1.69
CA ASP A 293 -6.17 17.96 2.32
C ASP A 293 -7.23 17.14 1.55
N GLU A 294 -6.87 16.62 0.37
CA GLU A 294 -7.76 15.83 -0.47
C GLU A 294 -7.55 14.32 -0.31
N SER A 295 -6.31 13.87 -0.10
CA SER A 295 -6.00 12.44 -0.02
C SER A 295 -4.65 12.13 0.63
N TYR A 296 -4.50 10.89 1.14
CA TYR A 296 -3.20 10.35 1.54
C TYR A 296 -2.22 10.23 0.36
N ILE A 297 -2.72 10.02 -0.86
CA ILE A 297 -1.89 10.04 -2.08
C ILE A 297 -1.29 11.44 -2.30
N GLY A 298 -2.07 12.50 -2.05
CA GLY A 298 -1.58 13.88 -2.10
C GLY A 298 -0.49 14.15 -1.06
N VAL A 299 -0.66 13.66 0.17
CA VAL A 299 0.38 13.76 1.22
C VAL A 299 1.65 13.01 0.80
N LEU A 300 1.51 11.78 0.30
CA LEU A 300 2.62 10.95 -0.18
C LEU A 300 3.43 11.67 -1.26
N ILE A 301 2.78 12.14 -2.31
CA ILE A 301 3.46 12.76 -3.45
C ILE A 301 4.11 14.10 -3.07
N ASP A 302 3.43 14.90 -2.27
CA ASP A 302 4.00 16.16 -1.78
C ASP A 302 5.25 15.90 -0.90
N ASP A 303 5.19 14.95 0.04
CA ASP A 303 6.36 14.59 0.85
C ASP A 303 7.53 14.13 -0.03
N LEU A 304 7.29 13.25 -1.00
CA LEU A 304 8.32 12.74 -1.91
C LEU A 304 8.97 13.86 -2.72
N THR A 305 8.17 14.69 -3.38
CA THR A 305 8.66 15.68 -4.38
C THR A 305 9.21 16.94 -3.76
N THR A 306 8.88 17.26 -2.50
CA THR A 306 9.35 18.44 -1.77
C THR A 306 10.44 18.15 -0.75
N LYS A 307 10.32 17.05 -0.01
CA LYS A 307 11.26 16.70 1.07
C LYS A 307 12.31 15.67 0.66
N GLY A 308 12.01 14.86 -0.38
CA GLY A 308 12.84 13.71 -0.74
C GLY A 308 12.76 12.57 0.28
N VAL A 309 13.71 11.64 0.19
CA VAL A 309 13.75 10.45 1.02
C VAL A 309 15.18 10.14 1.48
N ASP A 310 15.38 9.96 2.78
CA ASP A 310 16.63 9.49 3.38
C ASP A 310 16.61 7.98 3.64
N GLU A 311 15.43 7.41 3.72
CA GLU A 311 15.13 5.98 3.91
C GLU A 311 13.88 5.61 3.10
N PRO A 312 13.63 4.33 2.78
CA PRO A 312 12.43 3.93 2.06
C PRO A 312 11.16 4.45 2.74
N TYR A 313 10.45 5.34 2.03
CA TYR A 313 9.28 6.03 2.54
C TYR A 313 8.10 5.07 2.73
N ARG A 314 7.42 5.21 3.87
CA ARG A 314 6.12 4.59 4.16
C ARG A 314 5.11 5.65 4.55
N MET A 315 3.87 5.49 4.06
CA MET A 315 2.75 6.34 4.43
C MET A 315 2.17 5.93 5.78
N PHE A 316 2.10 6.89 6.70
CA PHE A 316 1.44 6.74 8.01
C PHE A 316 0.44 7.86 8.19
N THR A 317 -0.63 7.58 8.93
CA THR A 317 -1.65 8.59 9.26
C THR A 317 -1.06 9.81 9.99
N SER A 318 0.04 9.62 10.74
CA SER A 318 0.76 10.70 11.42
C SER A 318 1.41 11.72 10.49
N ARG A 319 1.62 11.38 9.20
CA ARG A 319 2.17 12.28 8.19
C ARG A 319 1.15 13.26 7.64
N ALA A 320 -0.16 12.95 7.81
CA ALA A 320 -1.25 13.77 7.31
C ALA A 320 -1.77 14.72 8.39
N GLU A 321 -1.60 16.01 8.21
CA GLU A 321 -2.10 17.07 9.09
C GLU A 321 -3.63 17.15 9.08
N TYR A 322 -4.26 16.85 7.94
CA TYR A 322 -5.71 16.84 7.76
C TYR A 322 -6.34 15.45 7.89
N ARG A 323 -5.70 14.52 8.62
CA ARG A 323 -6.14 13.11 8.70
C ARG A 323 -7.58 12.91 9.17
N ILE A 324 -8.14 13.87 9.92
CA ILE A 324 -9.55 13.82 10.34
C ILE A 324 -10.52 13.98 9.15
N LEU A 325 -10.08 14.63 8.07
CA LEU A 325 -10.83 14.82 6.83
C LEU A 325 -10.59 13.68 5.82
N LEU A 326 -9.44 12.98 5.96
CA LEU A 326 -8.99 11.96 5.00
C LEU A 326 -9.45 10.56 5.42
N ARG A 327 -10.75 10.43 5.68
CA ARG A 327 -11.31 9.17 6.14
C ARG A 327 -11.69 8.29 4.94
N GLN A 328 -11.67 6.97 5.17
CA GLN A 328 -12.02 5.99 4.14
C GLN A 328 -13.50 6.07 3.78
N ASP A 329 -14.37 6.28 4.77
CA ASP A 329 -15.83 6.28 4.64
C ASP A 329 -16.40 7.47 3.85
N ASP A 330 -15.63 8.54 3.64
CA ASP A 330 -16.01 9.72 2.88
C ASP A 330 -15.14 9.98 1.63
N ALA A 331 -14.34 9.01 1.21
CA ALA A 331 -13.47 9.15 0.04
C ALA A 331 -14.25 9.39 -1.26
N ASP A 332 -15.46 8.84 -1.38
CA ASP A 332 -16.35 9.11 -2.51
C ASP A 332 -16.77 10.58 -2.58
N ALA A 333 -17.06 11.21 -1.44
CA ALA A 333 -17.42 12.62 -1.36
C ALA A 333 -16.29 13.55 -1.82
N ARG A 334 -15.05 13.18 -1.55
CA ARG A 334 -13.88 13.99 -1.93
C ARG A 334 -13.40 13.77 -3.36
N LEU A 335 -13.60 12.57 -3.92
CA LEU A 335 -12.87 12.16 -5.12
C LEU A 335 -13.76 11.81 -6.32
N THR A 336 -15.07 11.48 -6.14
CA THR A 336 -15.88 10.98 -7.26
C THR A 336 -16.13 12.03 -8.34
N GLU A 337 -16.46 13.27 -7.97
CA GLU A 337 -16.70 14.33 -8.94
C GLU A 337 -15.43 14.62 -9.77
N LYS A 338 -14.29 14.75 -9.08
CA LYS A 338 -12.98 14.93 -9.72
C LYS A 338 -12.60 13.76 -10.66
N ALA A 339 -12.87 12.52 -10.23
CA ALA A 339 -12.61 11.35 -11.05
C ALA A 339 -13.52 11.29 -12.29
N TYR A 340 -14.76 11.77 -12.17
CA TYR A 340 -15.69 11.87 -13.31
C TYR A 340 -15.24 12.96 -14.32
N GLU A 341 -14.82 14.12 -13.83
CA GLU A 341 -14.28 15.19 -14.68
C GLU A 341 -13.02 14.76 -15.45
N LEU A 342 -12.20 13.90 -14.86
CA LEU A 342 -11.02 13.29 -15.49
C LEU A 342 -11.36 12.13 -16.45
N GLY A 343 -12.63 11.72 -16.54
CA GLY A 343 -13.07 10.59 -17.37
C GLY A 343 -12.69 9.21 -16.79
N ILE A 344 -12.25 9.12 -15.52
CA ILE A 344 -11.86 7.87 -14.86
C ILE A 344 -13.07 7.18 -14.26
N ALA A 345 -13.95 7.93 -13.56
CA ALA A 345 -15.21 7.41 -13.08
C ALA A 345 -16.24 7.41 -14.20
N LYS A 346 -16.97 6.31 -14.33
CA LYS A 346 -18.08 6.18 -15.29
C LYS A 346 -19.33 6.92 -14.80
N ARG A 347 -20.29 7.10 -15.69
CA ARG A 347 -21.54 7.82 -15.43
C ARG A 347 -22.37 7.21 -14.31
N ASP A 348 -22.47 5.89 -14.24
CA ASP A 348 -23.19 5.15 -13.21
C ASP A 348 -22.62 5.44 -11.80
N ARG A 349 -21.27 5.50 -11.69
CA ARG A 349 -20.58 5.85 -10.44
C ARG A 349 -20.86 7.29 -10.01
N TYR A 350 -20.86 8.22 -10.96
CA TYR A 350 -21.16 9.62 -10.71
C TYR A 350 -22.62 9.83 -10.27
N ASP A 351 -23.58 9.22 -10.98
CA ASP A 351 -24.99 9.32 -10.66
C ASP A 351 -25.29 8.75 -9.27
N TRP A 352 -24.72 7.57 -8.94
CA TRP A 352 -24.84 7.00 -7.59
C TRP A 352 -24.32 7.95 -6.50
N TRP A 353 -23.19 8.62 -6.75
CA TRP A 353 -22.66 9.61 -5.81
C TRP A 353 -23.58 10.82 -5.67
N MET A 354 -24.13 11.32 -6.76
CA MET A 354 -25.04 12.47 -6.73
C MET A 354 -26.32 12.16 -5.93
N GLU A 355 -26.91 10.97 -6.11
CA GLU A 355 -28.04 10.49 -5.31
C GLU A 355 -27.71 10.41 -3.82
N LYS A 356 -26.55 9.84 -3.49
CA LYS A 356 -26.06 9.78 -2.10
C LYS A 356 -25.85 11.17 -1.51
N LYS A 357 -25.24 12.09 -2.24
CA LYS A 357 -25.00 13.48 -1.85
C LYS A 357 -26.31 14.20 -1.53
N ASP A 358 -27.28 14.13 -2.44
CA ASP A 358 -28.60 14.74 -2.26
C ASP A 358 -29.34 14.15 -1.04
N ALA A 359 -29.22 12.84 -0.81
CA ALA A 359 -29.80 12.19 0.36
C ALA A 359 -29.16 12.67 1.66
N ILE A 360 -27.82 12.78 1.70
CA ILE A 360 -27.08 13.31 2.86
C ILE A 360 -27.50 14.74 3.17
N GLU A 361 -27.57 15.62 2.16
CA GLU A 361 -27.97 17.01 2.31
C GLU A 361 -29.41 17.13 2.85
N ARG A 362 -30.34 16.35 2.31
CA ARG A 362 -31.73 16.30 2.80
C ARG A 362 -31.82 15.88 4.27
N ILE A 363 -31.08 14.85 4.68
CA ILE A 363 -31.10 14.38 6.08
C ILE A 363 -30.46 15.39 7.01
N ILE A 364 -29.36 16.03 6.61
CA ILE A 364 -28.72 17.10 7.39
C ILE A 364 -29.69 18.27 7.58
N ASP A 365 -30.33 18.73 6.50
CA ASP A 365 -31.31 19.81 6.56
C ASP A 365 -32.51 19.45 7.45
N PHE A 366 -33.03 18.23 7.34
CA PHE A 366 -34.08 17.74 8.23
C PHE A 366 -33.63 17.81 9.68
N CYS A 367 -32.47 17.24 10.02
CA CYS A 367 -31.95 17.23 11.39
C CYS A 367 -31.67 18.64 11.95
N ALA A 368 -31.17 19.54 11.11
CA ALA A 368 -30.89 20.93 11.48
C ALA A 368 -32.16 21.75 11.74
N ASN A 369 -33.27 21.37 11.14
CA ASN A 369 -34.54 22.10 11.27
C ASN A 369 -35.55 21.43 12.22
N TYR A 370 -35.45 20.14 12.46
CA TYR A 370 -36.38 19.38 13.27
C TYR A 370 -36.28 19.71 14.77
N PRO A 371 -37.34 20.28 15.40
CA PRO A 371 -37.32 20.62 16.82
C PRO A 371 -37.57 19.41 17.70
N ILE A 372 -36.79 19.25 18.74
CA ILE A 372 -36.90 18.20 19.75
C ILE A 372 -37.42 18.82 21.05
N LYS A 373 -38.55 18.30 21.55
CA LYS A 373 -39.12 18.68 22.85
C LYS A 373 -38.59 17.75 23.92
N LYS A 374 -38.00 18.33 25.00
CA LYS A 374 -37.36 17.57 26.07
C LYS A 374 -38.28 16.54 26.72
N ASP A 375 -39.54 16.93 26.97
CA ASP A 375 -40.46 16.09 27.74
C ASP A 375 -40.95 14.86 26.93
N GLU A 376 -40.94 14.93 25.63
CA GLU A 376 -41.32 13.84 24.73
C GLU A 376 -40.15 12.86 24.48
N ILE A 377 -38.89 13.37 24.44
CA ILE A 377 -37.72 12.59 24.04
C ILE A 377 -36.95 11.99 25.23
N ASN A 378 -36.95 12.67 26.41
CA ASN A 378 -36.11 12.26 27.55
C ASN A 378 -36.31 10.82 28.00
N PRO A 379 -37.55 10.29 28.13
CA PRO A 379 -37.74 8.89 28.52
C PRO A 379 -37.11 7.91 27.51
N LYS A 380 -37.08 8.27 26.23
CA LYS A 380 -36.50 7.46 25.14
C LYS A 380 -34.97 7.56 25.14
N LEU A 381 -34.41 8.76 25.44
CA LEU A 381 -32.96 8.96 25.56
C LEU A 381 -32.38 8.19 26.75
N GLU A 382 -33.11 8.17 27.89
CA GLU A 382 -32.72 7.38 29.06
C GLU A 382 -32.71 5.89 28.78
N ALA A 383 -33.70 5.40 28.00
CA ALA A 383 -33.72 4.00 27.53
C ALA A 383 -32.53 3.64 26.61
N LEU A 384 -32.01 4.61 25.86
CA LEU A 384 -30.78 4.49 25.06
C LEU A 384 -29.47 4.74 25.86
N GLY A 385 -29.57 4.95 27.16
CA GLY A 385 -28.41 5.15 28.05
C GLY A 385 -27.71 6.49 27.87
N THR A 386 -28.38 7.51 27.31
CA THR A 386 -27.82 8.86 27.14
C THR A 386 -28.46 9.87 28.08
N THR A 387 -27.75 10.96 28.35
CA THR A 387 -28.17 12.00 29.31
C THR A 387 -29.43 12.74 28.81
N PRO A 388 -30.46 12.93 29.68
CA PRO A 388 -31.63 13.71 29.36
C PRO A 388 -31.33 15.16 28.95
N LEU A 389 -32.19 15.73 28.13
CA LEU A 389 -32.13 17.14 27.73
C LEU A 389 -32.62 18.06 28.88
N ARG A 390 -31.92 19.15 29.12
CA ARG A 390 -32.34 20.20 30.04
C ARG A 390 -33.36 21.19 29.43
N ALA A 391 -33.27 21.38 28.10
CA ALA A 391 -34.13 22.25 27.29
C ALA A 391 -34.36 21.60 25.92
N GLY A 392 -35.35 22.10 25.17
CA GLY A 392 -35.53 21.68 23.78
C GLY A 392 -34.29 22.03 22.93
N CYS A 393 -34.02 21.24 21.90
CA CYS A 393 -32.89 21.41 20.97
C CYS A 393 -33.32 21.07 19.55
N LYS A 394 -32.39 21.11 18.61
CA LYS A 394 -32.56 20.56 17.26
C LYS A 394 -32.10 19.09 17.21
N LEU A 395 -32.64 18.31 16.30
CA LEU A 395 -32.27 16.91 16.14
C LEU A 395 -30.77 16.74 15.84
N ILE A 396 -30.17 17.67 15.11
CA ILE A 396 -28.73 17.66 14.81
C ILE A 396 -27.86 17.64 16.07
N ASP A 397 -28.33 18.27 17.15
CA ASP A 397 -27.61 18.30 18.46
C ASP A 397 -27.62 16.92 19.14
N LEU A 398 -28.62 16.07 18.83
CA LEU A 398 -28.68 14.70 19.32
C LEU A 398 -27.80 13.77 18.47
N VAL A 399 -27.79 13.95 17.14
CA VAL A 399 -26.94 13.18 16.23
C VAL A 399 -25.45 13.34 16.57
N ALA A 400 -25.06 14.51 17.05
CA ALA A 400 -23.68 14.80 17.47
C ALA A 400 -23.27 14.16 18.81
N ARG A 401 -24.16 13.50 19.55
CA ARG A 401 -23.84 12.87 20.82
C ARG A 401 -23.14 11.51 20.66
N PRO A 402 -22.15 11.20 21.48
CA PRO A 402 -21.62 9.82 21.56
C PRO A 402 -22.75 8.83 21.84
N HIS A 403 -22.68 7.64 21.26
CA HIS A 403 -23.64 6.54 21.37
C HIS A 403 -25.01 6.76 20.70
N LEU A 404 -25.27 7.93 20.10
CA LEU A 404 -26.44 8.14 19.24
C LEU A 404 -26.00 8.11 17.77
N ASN A 405 -26.83 7.52 16.94
CA ASN A 405 -26.69 7.51 15.49
C ASN A 405 -28.07 7.65 14.83
N LEU A 406 -28.10 7.85 13.52
CA LEU A 406 -29.37 8.00 12.78
C LEU A 406 -30.25 6.76 12.92
N GLN A 407 -29.69 5.56 12.99
CA GLN A 407 -30.42 4.31 13.13
C GLN A 407 -31.24 4.28 14.41
N ASN A 408 -30.58 4.39 15.59
CA ASN A 408 -31.27 4.35 16.88
C ASN A 408 -32.18 5.56 17.13
N LEU A 409 -31.85 6.72 16.56
CA LEU A 409 -32.74 7.89 16.61
C LEU A 409 -33.98 7.70 15.73
N SER A 410 -33.89 7.04 14.58
CA SER A 410 -35.03 6.74 13.72
C SER A 410 -36.04 5.79 14.36
N GLU A 411 -35.60 4.90 15.26
CA GLU A 411 -36.48 4.02 16.02
C GLU A 411 -37.37 4.77 17.01
N ILE A 412 -36.90 5.91 17.52
CA ILE A 412 -37.59 6.72 18.53
C ILE A 412 -38.25 7.98 17.96
N ILE A 413 -37.87 8.39 16.75
CA ILE A 413 -38.38 9.58 16.06
C ILE A 413 -38.95 9.14 14.69
N PRO A 414 -40.28 8.87 14.60
CA PRO A 414 -40.90 8.36 13.34
C PRO A 414 -40.69 9.26 12.14
N ASP A 415 -40.68 10.60 12.35
CA ASP A 415 -40.46 11.56 11.27
C ASP A 415 -39.05 11.47 10.68
N LEU A 416 -38.03 11.15 11.49
CA LEU A 416 -36.67 10.88 11.01
C LEU A 416 -36.68 9.61 10.15
N LYS A 417 -37.34 8.55 10.64
CA LYS A 417 -37.46 7.31 9.86
C LYS A 417 -38.09 7.56 8.49
N ALA A 418 -39.20 8.29 8.44
CA ALA A 418 -39.85 8.66 7.18
C ALA A 418 -38.95 9.51 6.26
N ALA A 419 -38.17 10.42 6.83
CA ALA A 419 -37.18 11.22 6.08
C ALA A 419 -36.02 10.40 5.52
N MET A 420 -35.60 9.34 6.24
CA MET A 420 -34.55 8.43 5.77
C MET A 420 -35.02 7.44 4.70
N GLU A 421 -36.33 7.09 4.68
CA GLU A 421 -36.94 6.18 3.70
C GLU A 421 -37.33 6.91 2.41
N ALA A 422 -37.49 8.23 2.42
CA ALA A 422 -37.82 9.06 1.26
C ALA A 422 -36.62 9.37 0.37
#